data_aa621ed90635274076349a45b51520f0
#
_entry.id   aa621ed90635274076349a45b51520f0
#
_cell.length_a   1.000
_cell.length_b   1.000
_cell.length_c   1.000
_cell.angle_alpha   90.00
_cell.angle_beta   90.00
_cell.angle_gamma   90.00
#
_symmetry.space_group_name_H-M   'P 1'
#
loop_
_entity.id
_entity.type
_entity.pdbx_description
1 polymer ?
#
loop_
_entity_poly.entity_id
_entity_poly.type
_entity_poly.pdbx_seq_one_letter_code
_entity_poly.pdbx_strand_id
1 'polypeptide(L)'
;MVAAPNHSFCLFPTAIGSCAIAWSDRGVTSVWLPEQTDSHTRARVFRRFPHSIESAPLPFVSHAIEGIVALLEGEARHLTDIPLDWGESVPEFHRRVYDVTRTIKPGTTLSYGEVAKRVGEPDAARAVGQALGRNPIPIIVPCHRVLAADGGTGGFSAPGGTATKLQLLAIEGARLL
;
A
#
# COMPACT_ATOMS: atom_id res chain seq x y z
N MET A 1 0.14 -30.23 11.86
CA MET A 1 0.81 -29.10 11.20
C MET A 1 -0.23 -28.35 10.36
N VAL A 2 -0.56 -27.15 10.77
CA VAL A 2 -1.46 -26.31 9.97
C VAL A 2 -0.65 -25.83 8.77
N ALA A 3 -1.06 -26.16 7.55
CA ALA A 3 -0.44 -25.62 6.35
C ALA A 3 -0.55 -24.09 6.40
N ALA A 4 0.53 -23.39 6.11
CA ALA A 4 0.48 -21.95 5.93
C ALA A 4 -0.60 -21.61 4.90
N PRO A 5 -1.42 -20.57 5.13
CA PRO A 5 -2.47 -20.23 4.19
C PRO A 5 -1.85 -20.01 2.80
N ASN A 6 -2.39 -20.70 1.81
CA ASN A 6 -1.97 -20.54 0.43
C ASN A 6 -2.36 -19.14 -0.02
N HIS A 7 -1.36 -18.34 -0.37
CA HIS A 7 -1.58 -17.06 -1.03
C HIS A 7 -1.73 -17.27 -2.53
N SER A 8 -2.66 -16.55 -3.11
CA SER A 8 -2.75 -16.40 -4.56
C SER A 8 -2.31 -15.00 -4.93
N PHE A 9 -1.85 -14.81 -6.15
CA PHE A 9 -1.49 -13.49 -6.65
C PHE A 9 -1.75 -13.37 -8.14
N CYS A 10 -1.80 -12.15 -8.64
CA CYS A 10 -1.74 -11.86 -10.06
C CYS A 10 -1.03 -10.53 -10.31
N LEU A 11 -0.57 -10.34 -11.55
CA LEU A 11 -0.12 -9.05 -12.04
C LEU A 11 -1.25 -8.39 -12.82
N PHE A 12 -1.27 -7.05 -12.81
CA PHE A 12 -2.25 -6.28 -13.57
C PHE A 12 -1.65 -4.96 -14.06
N PRO A 13 -2.00 -4.54 -15.28
CA PRO A 13 -1.46 -3.31 -15.84
C PRO A 13 -2.10 -2.07 -15.21
N THR A 14 -1.29 -1.04 -15.00
CA THR A 14 -1.73 0.27 -14.51
C THR A 14 -1.05 1.38 -15.30
N ALA A 15 -1.46 2.63 -15.06
CA ALA A 15 -0.83 3.80 -15.69
C ALA A 15 0.65 3.96 -15.34
N ILE A 16 1.13 3.34 -14.26
CA ILE A 16 2.55 3.40 -13.85
C ILE A 16 3.32 2.11 -14.14
N GLY A 17 2.69 1.12 -14.77
CA GLY A 17 3.26 -0.18 -15.10
C GLY A 17 2.49 -1.33 -14.45
N SER A 18 3.01 -2.54 -14.58
CA SER A 18 2.38 -3.73 -13.99
C SER A 18 2.61 -3.79 -12.49
N CYS A 19 1.53 -3.72 -11.73
CA CYS A 19 1.52 -3.99 -10.29
C CYS A 19 1.25 -5.46 -10.04
N ALA A 20 1.49 -5.92 -8.82
CA ALA A 20 1.06 -7.23 -8.36
C ALA A 20 0.19 -7.09 -7.11
N ILE A 21 -0.72 -8.03 -6.92
CA ILE A 21 -1.58 -8.12 -5.74
C ILE A 21 -1.65 -9.57 -5.29
N ALA A 22 -1.54 -9.79 -3.99
CA ALA A 22 -1.71 -11.10 -3.38
C ALA A 22 -2.87 -11.08 -2.38
N TRP A 23 -3.49 -12.22 -2.20
CA TRP A 23 -4.65 -12.36 -1.33
C TRP A 23 -4.71 -13.74 -0.69
N SER A 24 -5.42 -13.81 0.42
CA SER A 24 -5.91 -15.02 1.06
C SER A 24 -7.43 -15.10 0.85
N ASP A 25 -8.06 -16.10 1.44
CA ASP A 25 -9.53 -16.20 1.48
C ASP A 25 -10.19 -15.10 2.33
N ARG A 26 -9.41 -14.39 3.17
CA ARG A 26 -9.91 -13.34 4.07
C ARG A 26 -9.73 -11.91 3.56
N GLY A 27 -8.83 -11.70 2.62
CA GLY A 27 -8.58 -10.35 2.11
C GLY A 27 -7.27 -10.21 1.36
N VAL A 28 -6.99 -8.99 0.93
CA VAL A 28 -5.73 -8.63 0.29
C VAL A 28 -4.61 -8.66 1.33
N THR A 29 -3.52 -9.34 1.00
CA THR A 29 -2.37 -9.50 1.89
C THR A 29 -1.19 -8.64 1.50
N SER A 30 -1.06 -8.29 0.23
CA SER A 30 0.04 -7.46 -0.25
C SER A 30 -0.25 -6.84 -1.61
N VAL A 31 0.39 -5.71 -1.88
CA VAL A 31 0.43 -5.06 -3.20
C VAL A 31 1.88 -4.70 -3.48
N TRP A 32 2.31 -4.84 -4.72
CA TRP A 32 3.65 -4.45 -5.18
C TRP A 32 3.52 -3.45 -6.31
N LEU A 33 4.23 -2.34 -6.18
CA LEU A 33 4.40 -1.39 -7.27
C LEU A 33 5.35 -1.97 -8.33
N PRO A 34 5.30 -1.47 -9.58
CA PRO A 34 6.07 -2.09 -10.66
C PRO A 34 7.57 -2.06 -10.43
N GLU A 35 8.22 -3.17 -10.71
CA GLU A 35 9.65 -3.26 -10.92
C GLU A 35 9.98 -3.02 -12.41
N GLN A 36 11.25 -3.15 -12.79
CA GLN A 36 11.68 -2.93 -14.17
C GLN A 36 11.03 -3.89 -15.17
N THR A 37 10.75 -5.12 -14.75
CA THR A 37 10.08 -6.14 -15.55
C THR A 37 9.07 -6.91 -14.72
N ASP A 38 8.12 -7.56 -15.39
CA ASP A 38 7.15 -8.44 -14.73
C ASP A 38 7.85 -9.59 -14.00
N SER A 39 8.94 -10.12 -14.55
CA SER A 39 9.73 -11.17 -13.88
C SER A 39 10.31 -10.67 -12.56
N HIS A 40 10.80 -9.45 -12.50
CA HIS A 40 11.31 -8.86 -11.26
C HIS A 40 10.17 -8.64 -10.25
N THR A 41 9.01 -8.22 -10.70
CA THR A 41 7.83 -8.08 -9.82
C THR A 41 7.38 -9.43 -9.27
N ARG A 42 7.30 -10.47 -10.10
CA ARG A 42 7.00 -11.83 -9.64
C ARG A 42 8.04 -12.36 -8.65
N ALA A 43 9.31 -12.07 -8.88
CA ALA A 43 10.38 -12.46 -7.95
C ALA A 43 10.17 -11.87 -6.55
N ARG A 44 9.70 -10.63 -6.45
CA ARG A 44 9.36 -10.02 -5.16
C ARG A 44 8.17 -10.70 -4.49
N VAL A 45 7.15 -11.08 -5.26
CA VAL A 45 6.01 -11.84 -4.73
C VAL A 45 6.49 -13.16 -4.14
N PHE A 46 7.28 -13.93 -4.88
CA PHE A 46 7.80 -15.24 -4.42
C PHE A 46 8.77 -15.12 -3.26
N ARG A 47 9.48 -14.00 -3.14
CA ARG A 47 10.35 -13.77 -1.97
C ARG A 47 9.54 -13.66 -0.69
N ARG A 48 8.39 -13.00 -0.75
CA ARG A 48 7.50 -12.86 0.40
C ARG A 48 6.63 -14.09 0.64
N PHE A 49 6.10 -14.65 -0.44
CA PHE A 49 5.19 -15.81 -0.43
C PHE A 49 5.72 -16.90 -1.35
N PRO A 50 6.72 -17.70 -0.90
CA PRO A 50 7.39 -18.68 -1.76
C PRO A 50 6.48 -19.76 -2.36
N HIS A 51 5.36 -20.04 -1.70
CA HIS A 51 4.39 -21.05 -2.12
C HIS A 51 3.11 -20.47 -2.72
N SER A 52 3.12 -19.17 -3.07
CA SER A 52 1.97 -18.54 -3.71
C SER A 52 1.74 -19.07 -5.12
N ILE A 53 0.49 -19.01 -5.56
CA ILE A 53 0.07 -19.50 -6.87
C ILE A 53 -0.49 -18.33 -7.68
N GLU A 54 0.03 -18.13 -8.89
CA GLU A 54 -0.51 -17.13 -9.82
C GLU A 54 -1.88 -17.61 -10.30
N SER A 55 -2.91 -16.84 -10.04
CA SER A 55 -4.32 -17.24 -10.21
C SER A 55 -5.16 -16.09 -10.73
N ALA A 56 -6.30 -16.42 -11.34
CA ALA A 56 -7.31 -15.42 -11.65
C ALA A 56 -7.85 -14.78 -10.34
N PRO A 57 -8.10 -13.46 -10.33
CA PRO A 57 -8.55 -12.77 -9.13
C PRO A 57 -9.97 -13.19 -8.73
N LEU A 58 -10.19 -13.33 -7.41
CA LEU A 58 -11.52 -13.46 -6.84
C LEU A 58 -12.29 -12.13 -6.97
N PRO A 59 -13.64 -12.13 -6.82
CA PRO A 59 -14.44 -10.91 -7.01
C PRO A 59 -13.96 -9.71 -6.17
N PHE A 60 -13.63 -9.90 -4.89
CA PHE A 60 -13.14 -8.80 -4.07
C PHE A 60 -11.76 -8.29 -4.52
N VAL A 61 -10.93 -9.17 -5.09
CA VAL A 61 -9.62 -8.81 -5.64
C VAL A 61 -9.79 -8.03 -6.95
N SER A 62 -10.71 -8.47 -7.82
CA SER A 62 -11.04 -7.72 -9.04
C SER A 62 -11.54 -6.31 -8.71
N HIS A 63 -12.36 -6.16 -7.68
CA HIS A 63 -12.81 -4.86 -7.19
C HIS A 63 -11.63 -3.99 -6.71
N ALA A 64 -10.70 -4.60 -5.97
CA ALA A 64 -9.49 -3.90 -5.54
C ALA A 64 -8.63 -3.45 -6.74
N ILE A 65 -8.43 -4.33 -7.73
CA ILE A 65 -7.67 -4.01 -8.94
C ILE A 65 -8.32 -2.84 -9.69
N GLU A 66 -9.64 -2.89 -9.92
CA GLU A 66 -10.36 -1.80 -10.57
C GLU A 66 -10.17 -0.47 -9.84
N GLY A 67 -10.26 -0.48 -8.52
CA GLY A 67 -10.04 0.71 -7.71
C GLY A 67 -8.62 1.26 -7.80
N ILE A 68 -7.63 0.39 -7.76
CA ILE A 68 -6.21 0.78 -7.90
C ILE A 68 -5.95 1.35 -9.30
N VAL A 69 -6.42 0.68 -10.34
CA VAL A 69 -6.25 1.14 -11.73
C VAL A 69 -6.87 2.52 -11.92
N ALA A 70 -8.11 2.70 -11.46
CA ALA A 70 -8.80 3.99 -11.55
C ALA A 70 -8.08 5.10 -10.80
N LEU A 71 -7.61 4.81 -9.58
CA LEU A 71 -6.84 5.78 -8.78
C LEU A 71 -5.56 6.21 -9.51
N LEU A 72 -4.84 5.27 -10.09
CA LEU A 72 -3.59 5.55 -10.82
C LEU A 72 -3.83 6.25 -12.17
N GLU A 73 -5.05 6.25 -12.66
CA GLU A 73 -5.49 7.05 -13.81
C GLU A 73 -5.96 8.46 -13.42
N GLY A 74 -5.95 8.79 -12.14
CA GLY A 74 -6.30 10.11 -11.62
C GLY A 74 -7.72 10.24 -11.09
N GLU A 75 -8.48 9.16 -11.02
CA GLU A 75 -9.80 9.19 -10.38
C GLU A 75 -9.68 9.23 -8.86
N ALA A 76 -10.50 10.06 -8.22
CA ALA A 76 -10.57 10.13 -6.75
C ALA A 76 -11.34 8.93 -6.19
N ARG A 77 -10.69 7.77 -6.13
CA ARG A 77 -11.30 6.53 -5.63
C ARG A 77 -10.94 6.28 -4.18
N HIS A 78 -11.93 5.91 -3.38
CA HIS A 78 -11.73 5.42 -2.02
C HIS A 78 -11.57 3.89 -2.06
N LEU A 79 -10.51 3.39 -1.40
CA LEU A 79 -10.20 1.97 -1.35
C LEU A 79 -10.43 1.40 0.06
N THR A 80 -11.28 2.08 0.86
CA THR A 80 -11.51 1.74 2.26
C THR A 80 -12.43 0.53 2.45
N ASP A 81 -13.18 0.14 1.42
CA ASP A 81 -14.10 -1.00 1.44
C ASP A 81 -13.42 -2.34 1.10
N ILE A 82 -12.15 -2.30 0.68
CA ILE A 82 -11.40 -3.51 0.32
C ILE A 82 -11.02 -4.27 1.59
N PRO A 83 -11.40 -5.56 1.72
CA PRO A 83 -10.97 -6.34 2.87
C PRO A 83 -9.49 -6.62 2.84
N LEU A 84 -8.82 -6.45 3.97
CA LEU A 84 -7.39 -6.69 4.14
C LEU A 84 -7.16 -7.83 5.13
N ASP A 85 -6.18 -8.65 4.83
CA ASP A 85 -5.70 -9.69 5.74
C ASP A 85 -4.25 -9.38 6.15
N TRP A 86 -4.09 -8.88 7.36
CA TRP A 86 -2.78 -8.53 7.91
C TRP A 86 -1.97 -9.76 8.36
N GLY A 87 -2.61 -10.93 8.47
CA GLY A 87 -1.99 -12.08 9.11
C GLY A 87 -1.71 -11.81 10.60
N GLU A 88 -0.79 -12.57 11.17
CA GLU A 88 -0.45 -12.48 12.60
C GLU A 88 0.84 -11.70 12.87
N SER A 89 1.62 -11.41 11.82
CA SER A 89 2.96 -10.85 11.95
C SER A 89 3.02 -9.32 12.02
N VAL A 90 1.92 -8.63 11.69
CA VAL A 90 1.88 -7.16 11.73
C VAL A 90 1.58 -6.69 13.15
N PRO A 91 2.48 -5.90 13.77
CA PRO A 91 2.26 -5.39 15.13
C PRO A 91 1.01 -4.53 15.24
N GLU A 92 0.38 -4.52 16.41
CA GLU A 92 -0.84 -3.75 16.65
C GLU A 92 -0.66 -2.26 16.37
N PHE A 93 0.45 -1.67 16.80
CA PHE A 93 0.75 -0.26 16.52
C PHE A 93 0.76 0.01 15.00
N HIS A 94 1.38 -0.86 14.20
CA HIS A 94 1.39 -0.73 12.74
C HIS A 94 -0.03 -0.78 12.18
N ARG A 95 -0.88 -1.70 12.67
CA ARG A 95 -2.29 -1.78 12.23
C ARG A 95 -3.05 -0.48 12.50
N ARG A 96 -2.87 0.11 13.68
CA ARG A 96 -3.48 1.40 14.02
C ARG A 96 -3.00 2.51 13.10
N VAL A 97 -1.71 2.54 12.78
CA VAL A 97 -1.14 3.49 11.82
C VAL A 97 -1.77 3.30 10.43
N TYR A 98 -1.89 2.07 9.98
CA TYR A 98 -2.48 1.76 8.67
C TYR A 98 -3.96 2.12 8.60
N ASP A 99 -4.73 1.88 9.66
CA ASP A 99 -6.14 2.26 9.74
C ASP A 99 -6.32 3.77 9.63
N VAL A 100 -5.52 4.55 10.34
CA VAL A 100 -5.53 6.03 10.23
C VAL A 100 -5.12 6.46 8.82
N THR A 101 -4.07 5.88 8.28
CA THR A 101 -3.55 6.21 6.94
C THR A 101 -4.60 5.97 5.87
N ARG A 102 -5.38 4.89 5.97
CA ARG A 102 -6.47 4.60 5.03
C ARG A 102 -7.56 5.67 5.00
N THR A 103 -7.70 6.47 6.02
CA THR A 103 -8.70 7.56 6.06
C THR A 103 -8.28 8.79 5.26
N ILE A 104 -7.01 8.91 4.88
CA ILE A 104 -6.50 10.04 4.11
C ILE A 104 -7.04 9.96 2.68
N LYS A 105 -7.81 10.96 2.28
CA LYS A 105 -8.42 11.00 0.95
C LYS A 105 -7.40 11.28 -0.15
N PRO A 106 -7.61 10.76 -1.38
CA PRO A 106 -6.81 11.15 -2.54
C PRO A 106 -6.71 12.67 -2.68
N GLY A 107 -5.53 13.18 -3.00
CA GLY A 107 -5.30 14.62 -3.15
C GLY A 107 -5.04 15.36 -1.85
N THR A 108 -5.13 14.67 -0.70
CA THR A 108 -4.82 15.25 0.62
C THR A 108 -3.64 14.53 1.25
N THR A 109 -3.00 15.19 2.21
CA THR A 109 -1.84 14.64 2.92
C THR A 109 -1.93 14.92 4.42
N LEU A 110 -1.26 14.08 5.20
CA LEU A 110 -0.99 14.33 6.61
C LEU A 110 0.51 14.27 6.85
N SER A 111 0.98 14.90 7.92
CA SER A 111 2.34 14.71 8.39
C SER A 111 2.44 13.44 9.26
N TYR A 112 3.66 12.92 9.44
CA TYR A 112 3.90 11.82 10.38
C TYR A 112 3.42 12.16 11.79
N GLY A 113 3.62 13.41 12.23
CA GLY A 113 3.14 13.88 13.52
C GLY A 113 1.62 13.92 13.64
N GLU A 114 0.93 14.32 12.58
CA GLU A 114 -0.54 14.30 12.54
C GLU A 114 -1.11 12.89 12.61
N VAL A 115 -0.48 11.94 11.90
CA VAL A 115 -0.85 10.52 12.01
C VAL A 115 -0.61 10.01 13.44
N ALA A 116 0.54 10.35 14.04
CA ALA A 116 0.86 9.99 15.42
C ALA A 116 -0.21 10.50 16.42
N LYS A 117 -0.64 11.75 16.28
CA LYS A 117 -1.72 12.31 17.10
C LYS A 117 -3.02 11.53 16.94
N ARG A 118 -3.41 11.19 15.72
CA ARG A 118 -4.64 10.44 15.45
C ARG A 118 -4.59 9.01 15.96
N VAL A 119 -3.41 8.41 16.03
CA VAL A 119 -3.21 7.09 16.63
C VAL A 119 -3.27 7.16 18.17
N GLY A 120 -3.18 8.36 18.74
CA GLY A 120 -3.20 8.56 20.20
C GLY A 120 -1.80 8.58 20.84
N GLU A 121 -0.74 8.65 20.03
CA GLU A 121 0.65 8.70 20.50
C GLU A 121 1.38 9.85 19.82
N PRO A 122 1.13 11.12 20.24
CA PRO A 122 1.60 12.30 19.52
C PRO A 122 3.13 12.43 19.40
N ASP A 123 3.88 11.75 20.27
CA ASP A 123 5.35 11.75 20.22
C ASP A 123 5.94 10.63 19.34
N ALA A 124 5.10 9.84 18.71
CA ALA A 124 5.51 8.63 17.97
C ALA A 124 5.70 8.84 16.46
N ALA A 125 5.99 10.06 15.99
CA ALA A 125 6.15 10.33 14.56
C ALA A 125 7.19 9.44 13.87
N ARG A 126 8.34 9.17 14.53
CA ARG A 126 9.36 8.26 14.00
C ARG A 126 8.84 6.83 13.89
N ALA A 127 8.13 6.33 14.88
CA ALA A 127 7.52 5.00 14.86
C ALA A 127 6.45 4.88 13.76
N VAL A 128 5.68 5.94 13.50
CA VAL A 128 4.77 6.03 12.37
C VAL A 128 5.53 5.88 11.05
N GLY A 129 6.63 6.60 10.89
CA GLY A 129 7.49 6.49 9.70
C GLY A 129 8.02 5.06 9.50
N GLN A 130 8.43 4.38 10.55
CA GLN A 130 8.88 2.99 10.50
C GLN A 130 7.74 2.04 10.12
N ALA A 131 6.55 2.22 10.67
CA ALA A 131 5.38 1.43 10.32
C ALA A 131 5.03 1.58 8.83
N LEU A 132 5.00 2.81 8.34
CA LEU A 132 4.70 3.10 6.93
C LEU A 132 5.79 2.57 6.00
N GLY A 133 7.06 2.60 6.39
CA GLY A 133 8.15 2.01 5.64
C GLY A 133 8.05 0.48 5.48
N ARG A 134 7.28 -0.18 6.34
CA ARG A 134 7.02 -1.63 6.31
C ARG A 134 5.62 -1.98 5.80
N ASN A 135 4.89 -1.01 5.28
CA ASN A 135 3.54 -1.22 4.76
C ASN A 135 3.54 -2.28 3.64
N PRO A 136 2.87 -3.42 3.85
CA PRO A 136 2.81 -4.49 2.83
C PRO A 136 1.77 -4.24 1.75
N ILE A 137 0.90 -3.25 1.90
CA ILE A 137 -0.27 -3.03 1.04
C ILE A 137 -0.30 -1.57 0.57
N PRO A 138 0.76 -1.08 -0.13
CA PRO A 138 0.77 0.30 -0.63
C PRO A 138 -0.41 0.56 -1.57
N ILE A 139 -0.75 1.81 -1.76
CA ILE A 139 -1.91 2.33 -2.50
C ILE A 139 -3.21 2.11 -1.74
N ILE A 140 -3.57 0.90 -1.36
CA ILE A 140 -4.76 0.62 -0.52
C ILE A 140 -4.56 1.22 0.87
N VAL A 141 -3.37 1.03 1.45
CA VAL A 141 -2.90 1.81 2.59
C VAL A 141 -2.00 2.90 2.04
N PRO A 142 -2.49 4.13 1.88
CA PRO A 142 -1.83 5.15 1.07
C PRO A 142 -0.68 5.85 1.81
N CYS A 143 0.37 5.11 2.13
CA CYS A 143 1.55 5.63 2.83
C CYS A 143 2.22 6.79 2.08
N HIS A 144 2.02 6.90 0.77
CA HIS A 144 2.50 8.04 -0.01
C HIS A 144 1.83 9.37 0.36
N ARG A 145 0.68 9.36 1.04
CA ARG A 145 -0.04 10.56 1.50
C ARG A 145 0.44 11.05 2.86
N VAL A 146 1.51 10.47 3.41
CA VAL A 146 2.09 10.92 4.67
C VAL A 146 3.47 11.54 4.41
N LEU A 147 3.64 12.78 4.82
CA LEU A 147 4.81 13.61 4.52
C LEU A 147 5.51 14.06 5.80
N ALA A 148 6.76 14.53 5.66
CA ALA A 148 7.46 15.16 6.77
C ALA A 148 6.80 16.49 7.17
N ALA A 149 6.95 16.88 8.43
CA ALA A 149 6.30 18.06 9.00
C ALA A 149 6.73 19.39 8.34
N ASP A 150 7.92 19.43 7.73
CA ASP A 150 8.46 20.59 7.02
C ASP A 150 8.00 20.68 5.55
N GLY A 151 7.08 19.80 5.14
CA GLY A 151 6.63 19.68 3.75
C GLY A 151 7.55 18.83 2.88
N GLY A 152 8.63 18.27 3.43
CA GLY A 152 9.49 17.31 2.75
C GLY A 152 8.76 15.98 2.52
N THR A 153 9.22 15.23 1.51
CA THR A 153 8.53 14.00 1.10
C THR A 153 8.64 12.86 2.12
N GLY A 154 9.62 12.88 3.01
CA GLY A 154 9.95 11.71 3.80
C GLY A 154 10.48 10.56 2.94
N GLY A 155 10.67 9.39 3.52
CA GLY A 155 11.09 8.19 2.81
C GLY A 155 9.96 7.50 2.08
N PHE A 156 10.31 6.61 1.16
CA PHE A 156 9.37 5.70 0.50
C PHE A 156 10.10 4.41 0.11
N SER A 157 9.59 3.28 0.55
CA SER A 157 10.28 1.99 0.40
C SER A 157 9.96 1.23 -0.89
N ALA A 158 8.99 1.71 -1.68
CA ALA A 158 8.65 1.08 -2.95
C ALA A 158 9.73 1.35 -4.03
N PRO A 159 9.73 0.58 -5.14
CA PRO A 159 10.63 0.82 -6.27
C PRO A 159 10.56 2.27 -6.75
N GLY A 160 11.70 2.89 -7.01
CA GLY A 160 11.81 4.31 -7.40
C GLY A 160 11.83 5.28 -6.23
N GLY A 161 11.58 4.82 -4.99
CA GLY A 161 11.69 5.62 -3.77
C GLY A 161 10.87 6.90 -3.81
N THR A 162 11.48 8.01 -3.44
CA THR A 162 10.85 9.33 -3.38
C THR A 162 10.24 9.78 -4.72
N ALA A 163 10.86 9.44 -5.85
CA ALA A 163 10.33 9.78 -7.16
C ALA A 163 8.96 9.13 -7.41
N THR A 164 8.79 7.86 -7.03
CA THR A 164 7.51 7.16 -7.12
C THR A 164 6.47 7.78 -6.19
N LYS A 165 6.86 8.12 -4.98
CA LYS A 165 5.97 8.82 -4.03
C LYS A 165 5.45 10.13 -4.61
N LEU A 166 6.32 10.96 -5.19
CA LEU A 166 5.94 12.21 -5.83
C LEU A 166 5.04 11.99 -7.05
N GLN A 167 5.30 10.94 -7.83
CA GLN A 167 4.45 10.57 -8.97
C GLN A 167 3.02 10.22 -8.52
N LEU A 168 2.88 9.41 -7.47
CA LEU A 168 1.57 9.04 -6.92
C LEU A 168 0.81 10.29 -6.42
N LEU A 169 1.49 11.17 -5.70
CA LEU A 169 0.89 12.42 -5.23
C LEU A 169 0.46 13.33 -6.39
N ALA A 170 1.28 13.43 -7.44
CA ALA A 170 0.95 14.22 -8.63
C ALA A 170 -0.27 13.66 -9.37
N ILE A 171 -0.37 12.33 -9.50
CA ILE A 171 -1.54 11.66 -10.09
C ILE A 171 -2.81 12.02 -9.33
N GLU A 172 -2.74 12.10 -8.01
CA GLU A 172 -3.88 12.45 -7.16
C GLU A 172 -4.18 13.95 -7.12
N GLY A 173 -3.34 14.78 -7.72
CA GLY A 173 -3.47 16.24 -7.69
C GLY A 173 -3.16 16.84 -6.33
N ALA A 174 -2.39 16.15 -5.49
CA ALA A 174 -1.98 16.67 -4.19
C ALA A 174 -1.05 17.86 -4.35
N ARG A 175 -1.34 18.94 -3.62
CA ARG A 175 -0.46 20.10 -3.56
C ARG A 175 0.63 19.84 -2.53
N LEU A 176 1.86 19.89 -2.98
CA LEU A 176 3.02 19.92 -2.10
C LEU A 176 3.28 21.38 -1.75
N LEU A 177 3.24 21.69 -0.48
CA LEU A 177 3.53 23.03 0.04
C LEU A 177 5.03 23.27 0.06
#